data_efba4bdd86c805fa7fc4afa016d5829a
#
_entry.id   efba4bdd86c805fa7fc4afa016d5829a
#
_cell.length_a   1.000
_cell.length_b   1.000
_cell.length_c   1.000
_cell.angle_alpha   90.00
_cell.angle_beta   90.00
_cell.angle_gamma   90.00
#
_symmetry.space_group_name_H-M   'P 1'
#
loop_
_entity.id
_entity.type
_entity.pdbx_description
1 polymer ?
#
loop_
_entity_poly.entity_id
_entity_poly.type
_entity_poly.pdbx_seq_one_letter_code
_entity_poly.pdbx_strand_id
1 'polypeptide(L)'
;MKISIITVCYNSQDTIAFTLNSILNQDYKNIEHVIIDGGSSDNTLNIINQYNFKNKIFISEKDKGIYDAMNKGIAHSTGEIVTILNADDIYHNNSTISEAVKLIKESPDEKIFIGNIVFFQNNFFSNIVRIYSAKFFKKWMLGIGVMPPHPSTFIKKEIYKIYNYNINFKIAADFEFFLRLFKINNYNFKYLDLTIVRMRTGGISGKNILSYLISSIEIYKAFKENKLKKNYFTILARIPFKLNQFITYFRKKNINASFKFTVSNFLSDQNILNELRVVKDFNGLINHNNNFVLSGLNLAFLGYYSKNDINIYKNLYVWPDGMFSKSVGNIIKIPGRTLFNNIQLNYNIINKIVVIGNLSERNKNYIKNKFNTNLEHINLPYGDVKYLYKFLPEKIDDNSLILITLPTPKQEQVAEFLVSKLQNYKIICIGASISLASGEEKPIPTYLENLGIEFVWRIKNDTRRRIKRLFETFYYYFKGKINNKFKNLYLKEIE
;
A
#
# COMPACT_ATOMS: atom_id res chain seq x y z
N MET A 1 6.27 12.64 29.16
CA MET A 1 5.05 13.10 28.50
C MET A 1 4.32 11.88 27.94
N LYS A 2 3.09 11.63 28.37
CA LYS A 2 2.24 10.52 27.87
C LYS A 2 1.42 11.01 26.67
N ILE A 3 1.43 10.24 25.59
CA ILE A 3 0.66 10.53 24.38
C ILE A 3 -0.53 9.58 24.30
N SER A 4 -1.76 10.11 24.24
CA SER A 4 -2.94 9.34 23.92
C SER A 4 -3.22 9.41 22.42
N ILE A 5 -3.17 8.28 21.75
CA ILE A 5 -3.58 8.12 20.35
C ILE A 5 -5.01 7.59 20.34
N ILE A 6 -5.92 8.31 19.72
CA ILE A 6 -7.31 7.91 19.59
C ILE A 6 -7.53 7.38 18.18
N THR A 7 -8.02 6.15 18.06
CA THR A 7 -8.47 5.58 16.78
C THR A 7 -9.97 5.33 16.85
N VAL A 8 -10.69 5.95 15.92
CA VAL A 8 -12.13 5.73 15.76
C VAL A 8 -12.39 4.85 14.54
N CYS A 9 -13.28 3.86 14.67
CA CYS A 9 -13.56 2.89 13.62
C CYS A 9 -15.04 2.49 13.57
N TYR A 10 -15.50 2.16 12.37
CA TYR A 10 -16.80 1.56 12.11
C TYR A 10 -16.72 0.79 10.79
N ASN A 11 -16.93 -0.54 10.82
CA ASN A 11 -16.81 -1.44 9.66
C ASN A 11 -15.51 -1.19 8.87
N SER A 12 -14.38 -1.30 9.58
CA SER A 12 -13.04 -0.93 9.08
C SER A 12 -12.12 -2.15 8.91
N GLN A 13 -12.65 -3.36 8.75
CA GLN A 13 -11.88 -4.61 8.65
C GLN A 13 -10.78 -4.55 7.58
N ASP A 14 -10.97 -3.81 6.48
CA ASP A 14 -10.02 -3.72 5.37
C ASP A 14 -8.80 -2.81 5.68
N THR A 15 -8.86 -2.00 6.73
CA THR A 15 -7.88 -0.92 6.96
C THR A 15 -7.34 -0.86 8.36
N ILE A 16 -8.15 -1.18 9.38
CA ILE A 16 -7.80 -1.01 10.80
C ILE A 16 -6.48 -1.70 11.18
N ALA A 17 -6.20 -2.88 10.65
CA ALA A 17 -4.98 -3.61 10.95
C ALA A 17 -3.70 -2.84 10.61
N PHE A 18 -3.71 -2.05 9.52
CA PHE A 18 -2.57 -1.21 9.14
C PHE A 18 -2.36 -0.06 10.11
N THR A 19 -3.46 0.58 10.54
CA THR A 19 -3.43 1.64 11.54
C THR A 19 -2.87 1.13 12.85
N LEU A 20 -3.41 0.01 13.37
CA LEU A 20 -2.94 -0.64 14.60
C LEU A 20 -1.47 -1.03 14.51
N ASN A 21 -1.04 -1.61 13.37
CA ASN A 21 0.36 -1.95 13.13
C ASN A 21 1.27 -0.72 13.14
N SER A 22 0.84 0.40 12.56
CA SER A 22 1.65 1.61 12.52
C SER A 22 1.87 2.23 13.91
N ILE A 23 0.93 2.02 14.84
CA ILE A 23 1.03 2.46 16.23
C ILE A 23 1.91 1.49 17.02
N LEU A 24 1.72 0.17 16.84
CA LEU A 24 2.48 -0.88 17.51
C LEU A 24 3.99 -0.75 17.25
N ASN A 25 4.36 -0.35 16.03
CA ASN A 25 5.75 -0.20 15.61
C ASN A 25 6.39 1.15 15.97
N GLN A 26 5.69 2.05 16.69
CA GLN A 26 6.34 3.28 17.15
C GLN A 26 7.43 2.98 18.18
N ASP A 27 8.56 3.68 18.04
CA ASP A 27 9.71 3.56 18.94
C ASP A 27 9.48 4.25 20.29
N TYR A 28 8.56 5.22 20.35
CA TYR A 28 8.16 5.90 21.58
C TYR A 28 7.31 5.01 22.47
N LYS A 29 7.73 4.79 23.73
CA LYS A 29 7.10 3.77 24.60
C LYS A 29 5.97 4.31 25.48
N ASN A 30 5.90 5.61 25.75
CA ASN A 30 4.88 6.19 26.63
C ASN A 30 3.62 6.58 25.86
N ILE A 31 3.06 5.61 25.15
CA ILE A 31 1.82 5.73 24.36
C ILE A 31 0.69 4.98 25.07
N GLU A 32 -0.48 5.60 25.11
CA GLU A 32 -1.76 5.00 25.37
C GLU A 32 -2.56 4.97 24.06
N HIS A 33 -3.15 3.84 23.74
CA HIS A 33 -3.98 3.72 22.54
C HIS A 33 -5.45 3.51 22.92
N VAL A 34 -6.28 4.51 22.64
CA VAL A 34 -7.71 4.49 22.89
C VAL A 34 -8.44 4.19 21.57
N ILE A 35 -9.10 3.06 21.51
CA ILE A 35 -9.83 2.61 20.31
C ILE A 35 -11.32 2.68 20.61
N ILE A 36 -12.07 3.42 19.80
CA ILE A 36 -13.52 3.55 19.88
C ILE A 36 -14.13 2.97 18.61
N ASP A 37 -14.87 1.89 18.77
CA ASP A 37 -15.63 1.26 17.70
C ASP A 37 -17.11 1.63 17.79
N GLY A 38 -17.67 2.08 16.67
CA GLY A 38 -19.07 2.55 16.55
C GLY A 38 -20.12 1.43 16.46
N GLY A 39 -19.79 0.22 16.91
CA GLY A 39 -20.65 -0.97 16.82
C GLY A 39 -20.51 -1.67 15.47
N SER A 40 -19.29 -1.99 15.07
CA SER A 40 -19.00 -2.71 13.82
C SER A 40 -19.65 -4.08 13.77
N SER A 41 -20.12 -4.47 12.58
CA SER A 41 -20.74 -5.76 12.28
C SER A 41 -19.88 -6.66 11.39
N ASP A 42 -18.74 -6.15 10.91
CA ASP A 42 -17.74 -6.88 10.11
C ASP A 42 -16.63 -7.47 11.01
N ASN A 43 -15.53 -7.89 10.43
CA ASN A 43 -14.41 -8.49 11.17
C ASN A 43 -13.56 -7.48 11.98
N THR A 44 -13.93 -6.21 12.05
CA THR A 44 -13.18 -5.14 12.75
C THR A 44 -12.90 -5.51 14.21
N LEU A 45 -13.92 -5.98 14.95
CA LEU A 45 -13.79 -6.33 16.37
C LEU A 45 -12.79 -7.46 16.61
N ASN A 46 -12.81 -8.50 15.78
CA ASN A 46 -11.87 -9.61 15.89
C ASN A 46 -10.43 -9.15 15.67
N ILE A 47 -10.21 -8.25 14.72
CA ILE A 47 -8.87 -7.67 14.45
C ILE A 47 -8.38 -6.87 15.65
N ILE A 48 -9.24 -6.04 16.26
CA ILE A 48 -8.87 -5.23 17.44
C ILE A 48 -8.61 -6.12 18.67
N ASN A 49 -9.37 -7.19 18.86
CA ASN A 49 -9.18 -8.10 19.99
C ASN A 49 -7.81 -8.82 19.93
N GLN A 50 -7.35 -9.13 18.74
CA GLN A 50 -6.03 -9.77 18.52
C GLN A 50 -4.87 -8.77 18.59
N TYR A 51 -5.15 -7.46 18.58
CA TYR A 51 -4.15 -6.40 18.71
C TYR A 51 -3.67 -6.30 20.17
N ASN A 52 -2.49 -6.84 20.43
CA ASN A 52 -1.89 -6.84 21.78
C ASN A 52 -1.02 -5.57 21.97
N PHE A 53 -1.59 -4.54 22.55
CA PHE A 53 -0.90 -3.30 22.91
C PHE A 53 -1.00 -3.04 24.41
N LYS A 54 0.14 -2.86 25.09
CA LYS A 54 0.24 -2.81 26.56
C LYS A 54 -0.73 -1.84 27.23
N ASN A 55 -0.88 -0.65 26.66
CA ASN A 55 -1.74 0.42 27.23
C ASN A 55 -2.96 0.66 26.30
N LYS A 56 -3.67 -0.41 25.93
CA LYS A 56 -4.87 -0.35 25.09
C LYS A 56 -6.11 -0.11 25.96
N ILE A 57 -6.91 0.88 25.56
CA ILE A 57 -8.29 1.07 26.00
C ILE A 57 -9.16 0.80 24.77
N PHE A 58 -10.12 -0.15 24.88
CA PHE A 58 -10.98 -0.51 23.77
C PHE A 58 -12.44 -0.47 24.22
N ILE A 59 -13.27 0.30 23.50
CA ILE A 59 -14.68 0.47 23.73
C ILE A 59 -15.41 0.25 22.41
N SER A 60 -16.38 -0.64 22.40
CA SER A 60 -17.26 -0.90 21.25
C SER A 60 -18.71 -0.67 21.66
N GLU A 61 -19.30 0.36 21.11
CA GLU A 61 -20.71 0.72 21.32
C GLU A 61 -21.22 1.59 20.19
N LYS A 62 -22.52 1.60 19.94
CA LYS A 62 -23.10 2.49 18.93
C LYS A 62 -22.81 3.95 19.23
N ASP A 63 -22.41 4.68 18.23
CA ASP A 63 -22.15 6.11 18.29
C ASP A 63 -23.11 6.91 17.38
N LYS A 64 -23.06 8.25 17.53
CA LYS A 64 -23.82 9.20 16.71
C LYS A 64 -22.99 9.71 15.51
N GLY A 65 -21.92 9.01 15.14
CA GLY A 65 -20.98 9.33 14.08
C GLY A 65 -19.56 9.57 14.59
N ILE A 66 -18.63 9.75 13.64
CA ILE A 66 -17.19 9.80 13.89
C ILE A 66 -16.77 10.79 14.99
N TYR A 67 -17.41 11.94 15.08
CA TYR A 67 -17.09 12.97 16.07
C TYR A 67 -17.58 12.63 17.49
N ASP A 68 -18.66 11.87 17.61
CA ASP A 68 -19.10 11.30 18.89
C ASP A 68 -18.10 10.27 19.38
N ALA A 69 -17.64 9.39 18.50
CA ALA A 69 -16.57 8.43 18.78
C ALA A 69 -15.25 9.14 19.19
N MET A 70 -14.87 10.23 18.49
CA MET A 70 -13.70 11.04 18.88
C MET A 70 -13.86 11.63 20.28
N ASN A 71 -15.01 12.21 20.61
CA ASN A 71 -15.28 12.77 21.94
C ASN A 71 -15.23 11.71 23.04
N LYS A 72 -15.79 10.51 22.80
CA LYS A 72 -15.65 9.37 23.71
C LYS A 72 -14.19 8.98 23.92
N GLY A 73 -13.41 8.89 22.84
CA GLY A 73 -11.97 8.61 22.92
C GLY A 73 -11.22 9.67 23.72
N ILE A 74 -11.53 10.94 23.56
CA ILE A 74 -10.96 12.05 24.34
C ILE A 74 -11.31 11.90 25.82
N ALA A 75 -12.55 11.58 26.14
CA ALA A 75 -13.00 11.40 27.52
C ALA A 75 -12.24 10.27 28.24
N HIS A 76 -11.97 9.18 27.56
CA HIS A 76 -11.24 8.02 28.09
C HIS A 76 -9.70 8.16 28.05
N SER A 77 -9.16 9.13 27.32
CA SER A 77 -7.72 9.34 27.25
C SER A 77 -7.17 9.88 28.57
N THR A 78 -5.92 9.52 28.92
CA THR A 78 -5.25 9.98 30.15
C THR A 78 -3.92 10.69 29.89
N GLY A 79 -3.45 10.73 28.63
CA GLY A 79 -2.19 11.37 28.25
C GLY A 79 -2.24 12.89 28.34
N GLU A 80 -1.07 13.49 28.47
CA GLU A 80 -0.88 14.94 28.47
C GLU A 80 -1.21 15.56 27.10
N ILE A 81 -0.89 14.82 26.05
CA ILE A 81 -1.14 15.19 24.66
C ILE A 81 -2.09 14.15 24.03
N VAL A 82 -3.05 14.63 23.28
CA VAL A 82 -3.99 13.80 22.51
C VAL A 82 -3.79 14.03 21.03
N THR A 83 -3.77 12.97 20.26
CA THR A 83 -3.77 12.98 18.79
C THR A 83 -4.77 11.95 18.27
N ILE A 84 -5.33 12.19 17.09
CA ILE A 84 -6.35 11.31 16.48
C ILE A 84 -5.79 10.72 15.20
N LEU A 85 -5.82 9.40 15.09
CA LEU A 85 -5.44 8.65 13.89
C LEU A 85 -6.61 7.77 13.48
N ASN A 86 -7.25 8.07 12.36
CA ASN A 86 -8.41 7.32 11.87
C ASN A 86 -8.02 5.89 11.45
N ALA A 87 -9.02 5.00 11.41
CA ALA A 87 -8.84 3.57 11.14
C ALA A 87 -8.37 3.21 9.71
N ASP A 88 -8.18 4.20 8.83
CA ASP A 88 -7.67 4.05 7.46
C ASP A 88 -6.35 4.78 7.22
N ASP A 89 -5.81 5.45 8.24
CA ASP A 89 -4.58 6.23 8.21
C ASP A 89 -3.44 5.52 8.95
N ILE A 90 -2.19 5.87 8.63
CA ILE A 90 -1.01 5.33 9.30
C ILE A 90 -0.01 6.45 9.63
N TYR A 91 0.81 6.25 10.67
CA TYR A 91 1.95 7.13 10.94
C TYR A 91 2.98 7.06 9.81
N HIS A 92 3.70 8.18 9.61
CA HIS A 92 4.64 8.31 8.50
C HIS A 92 5.79 7.31 8.57
N ASN A 93 6.36 7.09 9.75
CA ASN A 93 7.40 6.10 10.03
C ASN A 93 7.35 5.65 11.50
N ASN A 94 8.27 4.77 11.90
CA ASN A 94 8.29 4.23 13.26
C ASN A 94 8.82 5.24 14.31
N SER A 95 9.50 6.31 13.90
CA SER A 95 10.01 7.38 14.77
C SER A 95 9.10 8.62 14.81
N THR A 96 7.95 8.58 14.14
CA THR A 96 7.07 9.75 14.03
C THR A 96 6.68 10.33 15.37
N ILE A 97 6.32 9.49 16.34
CA ILE A 97 5.89 9.97 17.67
C ILE A 97 7.08 10.47 18.49
N SER A 98 8.22 9.80 18.47
CA SER A 98 9.43 10.25 19.20
C SER A 98 9.95 11.59 18.68
N GLU A 99 9.97 11.78 17.35
CA GLU A 99 10.34 13.03 16.70
C GLU A 99 9.36 14.16 17.05
N ALA A 100 8.05 13.88 16.99
CA ALA A 100 7.02 14.86 17.38
C ALA A 100 7.16 15.26 18.85
N VAL A 101 7.34 14.28 19.74
CA VAL A 101 7.54 14.55 21.20
C VAL A 101 8.77 15.40 21.45
N LYS A 102 9.87 15.18 20.72
CA LYS A 102 11.07 16.02 20.81
C LYS A 102 10.74 17.48 20.50
N LEU A 103 10.11 17.73 19.35
CA LEU A 103 9.73 19.10 18.93
C LEU A 103 8.68 19.75 19.84
N ILE A 104 7.75 18.96 20.40
CA ILE A 104 6.75 19.46 21.36
C ILE A 104 7.42 19.94 22.66
N LYS A 105 8.41 19.19 23.16
CA LYS A 105 9.16 19.56 24.36
C LYS A 105 10.00 20.84 24.20
N GLU A 106 10.39 21.17 22.96
CA GLU A 106 11.11 22.43 22.67
C GLU A 106 10.21 23.67 22.73
N SER A 107 8.88 23.49 22.83
CA SER A 107 7.91 24.60 22.89
C SER A 107 6.84 24.34 23.97
N PRO A 108 7.22 24.29 25.26
CA PRO A 108 6.36 23.85 26.36
C PRO A 108 5.14 24.74 26.61
N ASP A 109 5.22 26.02 26.25
CA ASP A 109 4.13 26.98 26.44
C ASP A 109 3.00 26.82 25.41
N GLU A 110 3.30 26.21 24.26
CA GLU A 110 2.31 25.99 23.23
C GLU A 110 1.39 24.81 23.61
N LYS A 111 0.12 24.90 23.16
CA LYS A 111 -0.92 23.89 23.49
C LYS A 111 -1.35 23.08 22.28
N ILE A 112 -1.07 23.56 21.10
CA ILE A 112 -1.49 22.97 19.82
C ILE A 112 -0.28 22.88 18.90
N PHE A 113 -0.02 21.68 18.36
CA PHE A 113 1.09 21.40 17.47
C PHE A 113 0.56 20.74 16.22
N ILE A 114 1.05 21.15 15.05
CA ILE A 114 0.51 20.70 13.75
C ILE A 114 1.64 20.37 12.80
N GLY A 115 1.68 19.14 12.34
CA GLY A 115 2.63 18.68 11.32
C GLY A 115 2.01 18.58 9.93
N ASN A 116 2.71 17.92 9.03
CA ASN A 116 2.29 17.70 7.65
C ASN A 116 1.62 16.35 7.50
N ILE A 117 0.79 16.20 6.45
CA ILE A 117 0.29 14.91 5.99
C ILE A 117 0.63 14.69 4.53
N VAL A 118 0.73 13.43 4.15
CA VAL A 118 0.82 13.00 2.76
C VAL A 118 -0.32 12.03 2.48
N PHE A 119 -0.78 12.01 1.23
CA PHE A 119 -1.86 11.12 0.82
C PHE A 119 -1.30 9.99 -0.03
N PHE A 120 -1.71 8.77 0.27
CA PHE A 120 -1.38 7.59 -0.52
C PHE A 120 -2.64 6.96 -1.12
N GLN A 121 -2.45 6.18 -2.17
CA GLN A 121 -3.54 5.52 -2.87
C GLN A 121 -3.46 4.01 -2.70
N ASN A 122 -4.60 3.38 -2.39
CA ASN A 122 -4.73 1.95 -2.13
C ASN A 122 -3.86 1.50 -0.94
N ASN A 123 -3.36 0.26 -0.95
CA ASN A 123 -2.43 -0.26 0.08
C ASN A 123 -0.96 0.01 -0.28
N PHE A 124 -0.69 0.86 -1.26
CA PHE A 124 0.66 1.26 -1.65
C PHE A 124 1.08 2.49 -0.83
N PHE A 125 1.49 2.25 0.39
CA PHE A 125 1.84 3.31 1.35
C PHE A 125 2.96 4.22 0.84
N SER A 126 3.84 3.74 -0.04
CA SER A 126 4.89 4.51 -0.70
C SER A 126 4.37 5.37 -1.86
N ASN A 127 3.22 5.07 -2.44
CA ASN A 127 2.66 5.81 -3.56
C ASN A 127 1.96 7.09 -3.09
N ILE A 128 2.75 8.12 -2.82
CA ILE A 128 2.25 9.44 -2.44
C ILE A 128 1.64 10.11 -3.67
N VAL A 129 0.43 10.60 -3.54
CA VAL A 129 -0.32 11.30 -4.63
C VAL A 129 -0.59 12.77 -4.34
N ARG A 130 -0.46 13.19 -3.08
CA ARG A 130 -0.69 14.57 -2.66
C ARG A 130 0.02 14.86 -1.34
N ILE A 131 0.47 16.09 -1.16
CA ILE A 131 1.09 16.58 0.08
C ILE A 131 0.24 17.72 0.63
N TYR A 132 -0.06 17.68 1.93
CA TYR A 132 -0.68 18.79 2.63
C TYR A 132 0.21 19.26 3.77
N SER A 133 0.91 20.37 3.56
CA SER A 133 1.80 20.96 4.55
C SER A 133 1.09 22.02 5.37
N ALA A 134 1.26 21.95 6.69
CA ALA A 134 0.80 22.97 7.62
C ALA A 134 1.71 24.21 7.65
N LYS A 135 2.91 24.16 7.03
CA LYS A 135 3.91 25.24 7.02
C LYS A 135 3.34 26.60 6.61
N PHE A 136 2.45 26.58 5.62
CA PHE A 136 1.88 27.81 5.06
C PHE A 136 0.50 28.14 5.63
N PHE A 137 -0.02 27.34 6.57
CA PHE A 137 -1.30 27.64 7.20
C PHE A 137 -1.20 28.89 8.06
N LYS A 138 -2.16 29.77 7.89
CA LYS A 138 -2.36 30.99 8.70
C LYS A 138 -3.80 31.03 9.22
N LYS A 139 -4.03 31.50 10.44
CA LYS A 139 -5.37 31.55 11.06
C LYS A 139 -6.44 32.23 10.21
N TRP A 140 -6.07 33.24 9.40
CA TRP A 140 -7.01 33.93 8.51
C TRP A 140 -7.60 33.01 7.42
N MET A 141 -6.86 31.93 7.05
CA MET A 141 -7.30 30.97 6.02
C MET A 141 -8.57 30.20 6.43
N LEU A 142 -8.82 30.07 7.73
CA LEU A 142 -10.10 29.57 8.21
C LEU A 142 -11.27 30.42 7.65
N GLY A 143 -11.06 31.74 7.50
CA GLY A 143 -12.05 32.65 6.93
C GLY A 143 -12.50 32.33 5.50
N ILE A 144 -11.74 31.52 4.78
CA ILE A 144 -12.05 31.04 3.42
C ILE A 144 -12.27 29.52 3.39
N GLY A 145 -12.49 28.89 4.53
CA GLY A 145 -12.78 27.46 4.63
C GLY A 145 -11.57 26.53 4.49
N VAL A 146 -10.34 27.05 4.70
CA VAL A 146 -9.10 26.26 4.74
C VAL A 146 -8.68 26.06 6.18
N MET A 147 -8.50 24.81 6.61
CA MET A 147 -8.04 24.46 7.95
C MET A 147 -6.69 23.73 7.89
N PRO A 148 -5.94 23.61 8.99
CA PRO A 148 -4.75 22.77 9.02
C PRO A 148 -5.11 21.28 8.94
N PRO A 149 -4.13 20.40 8.62
CA PRO A 149 -4.41 18.97 8.54
C PRO A 149 -4.71 18.37 9.93
N HIS A 150 -5.96 18.03 10.18
CA HIS A 150 -6.44 17.51 11.46
C HIS A 150 -5.71 16.23 11.93
N PRO A 151 -5.47 15.19 11.10
CA PRO A 151 -4.84 13.96 11.58
C PRO A 151 -3.38 14.13 12.06
N SER A 152 -2.71 15.23 11.69
CA SER A 152 -1.34 15.52 12.13
C SER A 152 -1.27 16.51 13.31
N THR A 153 -2.36 16.62 14.08
CA THR A 153 -2.47 17.57 15.17
C THR A 153 -2.26 16.88 16.52
N PHE A 154 -1.41 17.47 17.35
CA PHE A 154 -1.18 17.10 18.73
C PHE A 154 -1.68 18.24 19.63
N ILE A 155 -2.59 17.96 20.54
CA ILE A 155 -3.26 18.97 21.36
C ILE A 155 -3.12 18.58 22.83
N LYS A 156 -2.72 19.54 23.70
CA LYS A 156 -2.74 19.33 25.14
C LYS A 156 -4.14 19.00 25.63
N LYS A 157 -4.26 17.98 26.45
CA LYS A 157 -5.57 17.48 26.92
C LYS A 157 -6.42 18.55 27.61
N GLU A 158 -5.81 19.55 28.21
CA GLU A 158 -6.52 20.68 28.84
C GLU A 158 -7.42 21.46 27.87
N ILE A 159 -7.07 21.52 26.57
CA ILE A 159 -7.90 22.14 25.53
C ILE A 159 -9.20 21.36 25.37
N TYR A 160 -9.10 20.03 25.34
CA TYR A 160 -10.28 19.15 25.19
C TYR A 160 -11.19 19.12 26.40
N LYS A 161 -10.72 19.53 27.59
CA LYS A 161 -11.58 19.74 28.77
C LYS A 161 -12.57 20.90 28.57
N ILE A 162 -12.25 21.83 27.68
CA ILE A 162 -13.05 23.03 27.40
C ILE A 162 -13.81 22.88 26.08
N TYR A 163 -13.20 22.25 25.07
CA TYR A 163 -13.73 22.19 23.71
C TYR A 163 -13.83 20.75 23.23
N ASN A 164 -15.05 20.31 22.95
CA ASN A 164 -15.33 19.03 22.29
C ASN A 164 -15.68 19.25 20.81
N TYR A 165 -15.62 18.19 20.00
CA TYR A 165 -16.18 18.23 18.65
C TYR A 165 -17.70 18.37 18.69
N ASN A 166 -18.24 19.20 17.80
CA ASN A 166 -19.68 19.40 17.70
C ASN A 166 -20.31 18.26 16.88
N ILE A 167 -21.06 17.38 17.53
CA ILE A 167 -21.68 16.19 16.92
C ILE A 167 -22.81 16.51 15.93
N ASN A 168 -23.25 17.77 15.84
CA ASN A 168 -24.24 18.21 14.85
C ASN A 168 -23.66 18.37 13.42
N PHE A 169 -22.35 18.16 13.26
CA PHE A 169 -21.64 18.15 11.99
C PHE A 169 -21.29 16.71 11.62
N LYS A 170 -21.49 16.35 10.35
CA LYS A 170 -21.18 14.99 9.84
C LYS A 170 -19.77 14.87 9.25
N ILE A 171 -19.25 15.96 8.66
CA ILE A 171 -17.98 15.96 7.90
C ILE A 171 -17.04 17.08 8.36
N ALA A 172 -17.54 18.23 8.82
CA ALA A 172 -16.74 19.43 9.06
C ALA A 172 -16.68 19.88 10.54
N ALA A 173 -16.87 18.96 11.51
CA ALA A 173 -16.72 19.32 12.92
C ALA A 173 -15.26 19.61 13.30
N ASP A 174 -14.28 19.02 12.58
CA ASP A 174 -12.87 19.36 12.68
C ASP A 174 -12.58 20.82 12.28
N PHE A 175 -13.20 21.28 11.18
CA PHE A 175 -13.13 22.68 10.78
C PHE A 175 -13.78 23.60 11.82
N GLU A 176 -14.97 23.25 12.31
CA GLU A 176 -15.69 23.99 13.33
C GLU A 176 -14.89 24.09 14.65
N PHE A 177 -14.25 23.01 15.04
CA PHE A 177 -13.36 22.95 16.21
C PHE A 177 -12.17 23.90 16.06
N PHE A 178 -11.44 23.86 14.92
CA PHE A 178 -10.34 24.79 14.67
C PHE A 178 -10.81 26.24 14.56
N LEU A 179 -12.04 26.48 14.05
CA LEU A 179 -12.61 27.81 13.98
C LEU A 179 -12.80 28.39 15.40
N ARG A 180 -13.32 27.60 16.34
CA ARG A 180 -13.43 28.00 17.76
C ARG A 180 -12.07 28.25 18.38
N LEU A 181 -11.11 27.37 18.18
CA LEU A 181 -9.79 27.51 18.78
C LEU A 181 -9.02 28.72 18.25
N PHE A 182 -8.89 28.88 16.95
CA PHE A 182 -7.97 29.83 16.36
C PHE A 182 -8.60 31.17 16.03
N LYS A 183 -9.88 31.20 15.63
CA LYS A 183 -10.53 32.42 15.19
C LYS A 183 -11.29 33.11 16.32
N ILE A 184 -11.92 32.35 17.21
CA ILE A 184 -12.74 32.88 18.30
C ILE A 184 -11.88 33.07 19.55
N ASN A 185 -11.17 32.03 19.98
CA ASN A 185 -10.40 32.03 21.21
C ASN A 185 -8.92 32.38 21.01
N ASN A 186 -8.52 32.63 19.78
CA ASN A 186 -7.21 33.11 19.36
C ASN A 186 -6.01 32.28 19.88
N TYR A 187 -6.17 30.98 20.12
CA TYR A 187 -5.05 30.10 20.44
C TYR A 187 -3.97 30.16 19.37
N ASN A 188 -2.72 30.03 19.78
CA ASN A 188 -1.59 29.84 18.88
C ASN A 188 -1.38 28.35 18.62
N PHE A 189 -0.56 28.06 17.61
CA PHE A 189 -0.09 26.71 17.32
C PHE A 189 1.38 26.76 16.90
N LYS A 190 2.09 25.70 17.22
CA LYS A 190 3.46 25.47 16.73
C LYS A 190 3.41 24.57 15.51
N TYR A 191 4.02 25.01 14.43
CA TYR A 191 4.26 24.14 13.28
C TYR A 191 5.41 23.17 13.59
N LEU A 192 5.17 21.87 13.38
CA LEU A 192 6.20 20.84 13.40
C LEU A 192 6.64 20.57 11.95
N ASP A 193 7.91 20.80 11.63
CA ASP A 193 8.43 20.50 10.28
C ASP A 193 8.66 18.99 10.12
N LEU A 194 7.59 18.23 10.30
CA LEU A 194 7.57 16.79 10.29
C LEU A 194 6.33 16.30 9.54
N THR A 195 6.47 15.26 8.72
CA THR A 195 5.33 14.53 8.19
C THR A 195 4.87 13.52 9.24
N ILE A 196 3.64 13.67 9.70
CA ILE A 196 3.10 12.87 10.81
C ILE A 196 2.32 11.67 10.26
N VAL A 197 1.38 11.91 9.34
CA VAL A 197 0.41 10.90 8.89
C VAL A 197 0.50 10.70 7.39
N ARG A 198 0.42 9.44 6.99
CA ARG A 198 0.04 9.01 5.64
C ARG A 198 -1.45 8.73 5.65
N MET A 199 -2.19 9.58 4.97
CA MET A 199 -3.65 9.53 4.89
C MET A 199 -4.09 8.78 3.64
N ARG A 200 -5.05 7.87 3.77
CA ARG A 200 -5.60 7.15 2.62
C ARG A 200 -6.48 8.08 1.78
N THR A 201 -6.36 7.99 0.44
CA THR A 201 -7.29 8.69 -0.46
C THR A 201 -8.66 7.98 -0.48
N GLY A 202 -9.74 8.75 -0.59
CA GLY A 202 -11.10 8.20 -0.70
C GLY A 202 -11.88 8.11 0.63
N GLY A 203 -11.37 8.70 1.71
CA GLY A 203 -12.10 8.85 2.98
C GLY A 203 -13.39 9.67 2.84
N ILE A 204 -14.20 9.73 3.90
CA ILE A 204 -15.57 10.28 3.94
C ILE A 204 -15.68 11.66 3.28
N SER A 205 -14.72 12.55 3.52
CA SER A 205 -14.73 13.94 3.01
C SER A 205 -14.29 14.08 1.54
N GLY A 206 -13.69 13.04 0.96
CA GLY A 206 -13.13 13.06 -0.40
C GLY A 206 -13.76 12.08 -1.39
N LYS A 207 -14.78 11.35 -0.97
CA LYS A 207 -15.33 10.20 -1.72
C LYS A 207 -16.08 10.61 -2.99
N ASN A 208 -16.87 11.70 -2.96
CA ASN A 208 -17.77 12.14 -4.03
C ASN A 208 -17.92 13.66 -4.07
N ILE A 209 -18.41 14.20 -5.19
CA ILE A 209 -18.82 15.61 -5.35
C ILE A 209 -19.83 15.99 -4.27
N LEU A 210 -20.74 15.07 -3.91
CA LEU A 210 -21.73 15.28 -2.86
C LEU A 210 -21.11 15.53 -1.48
N SER A 211 -20.08 14.76 -1.10
CA SER A 211 -19.34 14.97 0.16
C SER A 211 -18.67 16.35 0.20
N TYR A 212 -18.19 16.83 -0.95
CA TYR A 212 -17.62 18.17 -1.07
C TYR A 212 -18.67 19.26 -0.88
N LEU A 213 -19.88 19.09 -1.44
CA LEU A 213 -21.00 20.01 -1.26
C LEU A 213 -21.46 20.04 0.21
N ILE A 214 -21.65 18.87 0.82
CA ILE A 214 -22.02 18.76 2.24
C ILE A 214 -20.98 19.45 3.12
N SER A 215 -19.69 19.18 2.91
CA SER A 215 -18.60 19.86 3.64
C SER A 215 -18.66 21.37 3.47
N SER A 216 -19.02 21.88 2.27
CA SER A 216 -19.13 23.33 2.03
C SER A 216 -20.30 23.96 2.78
N ILE A 217 -21.44 23.27 2.82
CA ILE A 217 -22.64 23.68 3.57
C ILE A 217 -22.33 23.69 5.07
N GLU A 218 -21.67 22.64 5.57
CA GLU A 218 -21.32 22.56 6.99
C GLU A 218 -20.29 23.60 7.41
N ILE A 219 -19.31 23.92 6.56
CA ILE A 219 -18.38 25.04 6.80
C ILE A 219 -19.14 26.37 6.91
N TYR A 220 -20.11 26.61 6.04
CA TYR A 220 -20.97 27.79 6.15
C TYR A 220 -21.80 27.79 7.44
N LYS A 221 -22.37 26.62 7.81
CA LYS A 221 -23.08 26.42 9.07
C LYS A 221 -22.18 26.73 10.27
N ALA A 222 -20.92 26.27 10.25
CA ALA A 222 -19.93 26.55 11.31
C ALA A 222 -19.71 28.04 11.50
N PHE A 223 -19.62 28.85 10.45
CA PHE A 223 -19.53 30.31 10.58
C PHE A 223 -20.79 30.89 11.21
N LYS A 224 -21.97 30.44 10.79
CA LYS A 224 -23.27 30.93 11.30
C LYS A 224 -23.44 30.64 12.78
N GLU A 225 -23.19 29.38 13.21
CA GLU A 225 -23.31 28.96 14.62
C GLU A 225 -22.35 29.72 15.52
N ASN A 226 -21.17 30.03 15.03
CA ASN A 226 -20.16 30.79 15.75
C ASN A 226 -20.27 32.32 15.56
N LYS A 227 -21.42 32.81 15.07
CA LYS A 227 -21.75 34.25 14.90
C LYS A 227 -20.75 35.01 14.04
N LEU A 228 -20.06 34.34 13.12
CA LEU A 228 -19.12 34.95 12.16
C LEU A 228 -19.84 35.24 10.84
N LYS A 229 -19.93 36.51 10.48
CA LYS A 229 -20.53 36.93 9.19
C LYS A 229 -19.60 36.53 8.04
N LYS A 230 -20.02 35.62 7.18
CA LYS A 230 -19.31 35.20 5.98
C LYS A 230 -20.27 34.97 4.81
N ASN A 231 -19.80 35.30 3.60
CA ASN A 231 -20.53 34.98 2.39
C ASN A 231 -20.15 33.56 1.92
N TYR A 232 -21.11 32.82 1.40
CA TYR A 232 -20.89 31.48 0.85
C TYR A 232 -19.82 31.47 -0.24
N PHE A 233 -19.74 32.51 -1.06
CA PHE A 233 -18.74 32.67 -2.12
C PHE A 233 -17.29 32.72 -1.59
N THR A 234 -17.06 33.20 -0.36
CA THR A 234 -15.71 33.20 0.22
C THR A 234 -15.17 31.80 0.47
N ILE A 235 -16.05 30.81 0.66
CA ILE A 235 -15.68 29.40 0.87
C ILE A 235 -15.19 28.77 -0.44
N LEU A 236 -15.63 29.24 -1.60
CA LEU A 236 -15.15 28.76 -2.90
C LEU A 236 -13.67 29.12 -3.13
N ALA A 237 -13.16 30.16 -2.49
CA ALA A 237 -11.75 30.54 -2.54
C ALA A 237 -10.79 29.44 -2.02
N ARG A 238 -11.29 28.40 -1.32
CA ARG A 238 -10.48 27.25 -0.90
C ARG A 238 -10.03 26.37 -2.07
N ILE A 239 -10.68 26.43 -3.24
CA ILE A 239 -10.38 25.55 -4.38
C ILE A 239 -8.94 25.69 -4.87
N PRO A 240 -8.39 26.90 -5.11
CA PRO A 240 -6.99 27.09 -5.49
C PRO A 240 -6.00 26.50 -4.48
N PHE A 241 -6.30 26.61 -3.17
CA PHE A 241 -5.44 26.03 -2.12
C PHE A 241 -5.41 24.50 -2.18
N LYS A 242 -6.54 23.85 -2.50
CA LYS A 242 -6.57 22.38 -2.70
C LYS A 242 -5.77 21.99 -3.96
N LEU A 243 -5.86 22.74 -5.04
CA LEU A 243 -5.08 22.49 -6.26
C LEU A 243 -3.57 22.61 -6.02
N ASN A 244 -3.14 23.58 -5.21
CA ASN A 244 -1.73 23.76 -4.88
C ASN A 244 -1.10 22.54 -4.15
N GLN A 245 -1.88 21.75 -3.44
CA GLN A 245 -1.40 20.54 -2.78
C GLN A 245 -0.90 19.48 -3.78
N PHE A 246 -1.51 19.39 -4.96
CA PHE A 246 -1.05 18.53 -6.05
C PHE A 246 0.20 19.09 -6.73
N ILE A 247 0.27 20.41 -6.96
CA ILE A 247 1.46 21.07 -7.54
C ILE A 247 2.69 20.87 -6.65
N THR A 248 2.52 20.98 -5.33
CA THR A 248 3.60 20.77 -4.35
C THR A 248 4.13 19.35 -4.44
N TYR A 249 3.30 18.37 -4.71
CA TYR A 249 3.71 16.98 -4.94
C TYR A 249 4.63 16.84 -6.15
N PHE A 250 4.28 17.43 -7.28
CA PHE A 250 5.11 17.35 -8.51
C PHE A 250 6.49 17.98 -8.34
N ARG A 251 6.64 18.98 -7.46
CA ARG A 251 7.91 19.64 -7.18
C ARG A 251 8.80 18.88 -6.18
N LYS A 252 8.24 18.02 -5.33
CA LYS A 252 8.95 17.28 -4.25
C LYS A 252 9.00 15.76 -4.51
N LYS A 253 9.49 15.34 -5.67
CA LYS A 253 9.53 13.92 -6.09
C LYS A 253 10.32 12.97 -5.15
N ASN A 254 11.15 13.49 -4.23
CA ASN A 254 12.07 12.71 -3.38
C ASN A 254 11.52 12.30 -2.00
N ILE A 255 10.23 12.49 -1.70
CA ILE A 255 9.66 12.19 -0.36
C ILE A 255 9.56 10.67 -0.10
N ASN A 256 9.69 9.84 -1.13
CA ASN A 256 9.54 8.39 -1.01
C ASN A 256 10.82 7.65 -0.54
N ALA A 257 11.97 8.33 -0.46
CA ALA A 257 13.27 7.66 -0.31
C ALA A 257 13.53 7.04 1.08
N SER A 258 12.72 7.32 2.11
CA SER A 258 12.97 6.85 3.49
C SER A 258 11.83 6.08 4.13
N PHE A 259 10.73 5.81 3.42
CA PHE A 259 9.60 5.11 4.01
C PHE A 259 9.82 3.61 4.05
N LYS A 260 9.93 3.04 5.26
CA LYS A 260 9.88 1.59 5.51
C LYS A 260 8.63 1.30 6.35
N PHE A 261 7.67 0.59 5.78
CA PHE A 261 6.53 0.06 6.55
C PHE A 261 6.94 -1.29 7.14
N THR A 262 7.06 -1.34 8.46
CA THR A 262 7.41 -2.57 9.17
C THR A 262 6.15 -3.38 9.40
N VAL A 263 6.12 -4.61 8.90
CA VAL A 263 5.05 -5.58 9.16
C VAL A 263 5.38 -6.29 10.47
N SER A 264 4.50 -6.15 11.46
CA SER A 264 4.62 -6.90 12.73
C SER A 264 4.04 -8.29 12.59
N ASN A 265 4.38 -9.19 13.52
CA ASN A 265 3.77 -10.52 13.61
C ASN A 265 2.24 -10.46 13.69
N PHE A 266 1.69 -9.40 14.29
CA PHE A 266 0.26 -9.13 14.34
C PHE A 266 -0.42 -9.15 12.96
N LEU A 267 0.22 -8.59 11.91
CA LEU A 267 -0.35 -8.60 10.56
C LEU A 267 -0.16 -9.95 9.84
N SER A 268 0.95 -10.63 10.10
CA SER A 268 1.24 -11.95 9.50
C SER A 268 0.34 -13.04 10.08
N ASP A 269 0.06 -12.99 11.38
CA ASP A 269 -0.77 -13.97 12.08
C ASP A 269 -2.25 -13.89 11.69
N GLN A 270 -2.68 -12.71 11.20
CA GLN A 270 -4.08 -12.45 10.83
C GLN A 270 -4.48 -12.92 9.43
N ASN A 271 -3.53 -13.37 8.58
CA ASN A 271 -3.79 -13.58 7.14
C ASN A 271 -4.47 -12.38 6.44
N ILE A 272 -4.38 -11.18 7.03
CA ILE A 272 -5.03 -9.96 6.53
C ILE A 272 -4.27 -9.40 5.34
N LEU A 273 -2.95 -9.68 5.30
CA LEU A 273 -2.05 -9.22 4.26
C LEU A 273 -1.51 -10.37 3.45
N ASN A 274 -1.81 -10.37 2.18
CA ASN A 274 -1.01 -11.09 1.20
C ASN A 274 0.25 -10.24 0.90
N GLU A 275 1.34 -10.49 1.63
CA GLU A 275 2.63 -9.83 1.40
C GLU A 275 3.24 -10.36 0.10
N LEU A 276 3.27 -9.52 -0.92
CA LEU A 276 3.94 -9.81 -2.19
C LEU A 276 5.31 -9.13 -2.20
N ARG A 277 6.37 -9.92 -2.19
CA ARG A 277 7.76 -9.47 -2.10
C ARG A 277 8.29 -9.08 -3.47
N VAL A 278 8.57 -7.80 -3.66
CA VAL A 278 9.14 -7.27 -4.91
C VAL A 278 10.66 -7.22 -4.79
N VAL A 279 11.35 -7.96 -5.65
CA VAL A 279 12.81 -8.04 -5.65
C VAL A 279 13.41 -7.02 -6.61
N LYS A 280 14.39 -6.26 -6.14
CA LYS A 280 15.22 -5.35 -6.94
C LYS A 280 16.52 -6.01 -7.35
N ASP A 281 17.21 -6.67 -6.43
CA ASP A 281 18.39 -7.48 -6.68
C ASP A 281 18.03 -8.97 -6.82
N PHE A 282 17.66 -9.36 -8.04
CA PHE A 282 17.35 -10.76 -8.33
C PHE A 282 18.59 -11.65 -8.35
N ASN A 283 19.81 -11.12 -8.62
CA ASN A 283 21.04 -11.91 -8.57
C ASN A 283 21.42 -12.25 -7.12
N GLY A 284 21.24 -11.33 -6.18
CA GLY A 284 21.38 -11.62 -4.77
C GLY A 284 20.42 -12.73 -4.33
N LEU A 285 19.14 -12.66 -4.73
CA LEU A 285 18.17 -13.71 -4.43
C LEU A 285 18.54 -15.08 -5.01
N ILE A 286 18.93 -15.13 -6.30
CA ILE A 286 19.29 -16.38 -7.00
C ILE A 286 20.52 -17.05 -6.37
N ASN A 287 21.51 -16.26 -6.00
CA ASN A 287 22.78 -16.75 -5.48
C ASN A 287 22.82 -16.93 -3.95
N HIS A 288 21.70 -16.73 -3.27
CA HIS A 288 21.53 -17.07 -1.86
C HIS A 288 21.13 -18.55 -1.68
N ASN A 289 21.44 -19.13 -0.51
CA ASN A 289 21.07 -20.53 -0.19
C ASN A 289 19.60 -20.71 0.21
N ASN A 290 18.77 -19.70 0.07
CA ASN A 290 17.35 -19.74 0.47
C ASN A 290 16.46 -20.30 -0.64
N ASN A 291 15.40 -20.98 -0.24
CA ASN A 291 14.33 -21.38 -1.15
C ASN A 291 13.53 -20.18 -1.65
N PHE A 292 13.30 -20.11 -2.96
CA PHE A 292 12.48 -19.05 -3.54
C PHE A 292 11.72 -19.51 -4.81
N VAL A 293 10.60 -18.84 -5.06
CA VAL A 293 9.92 -18.80 -6.37
C VAL A 293 9.89 -17.34 -6.82
N LEU A 294 10.36 -17.05 -8.02
CA LEU A 294 10.37 -15.70 -8.60
C LEU A 294 9.45 -15.66 -9.82
N SER A 295 8.43 -14.79 -9.81
CA SER A 295 7.48 -14.62 -10.92
C SER A 295 7.34 -13.17 -11.37
N GLY A 296 6.91 -12.95 -12.62
CA GLY A 296 6.70 -11.61 -13.18
C GLY A 296 5.42 -10.96 -12.68
N LEU A 297 5.52 -9.83 -12.01
CA LEU A 297 4.37 -9.02 -11.61
C LEU A 297 3.86 -8.22 -12.81
N ASN A 298 2.92 -8.78 -13.53
CA ASN A 298 2.33 -8.18 -14.72
C ASN A 298 0.80 -8.29 -14.69
N LEU A 299 0.13 -7.82 -15.75
CA LEU A 299 -1.33 -7.87 -15.86
C LEU A 299 -1.89 -9.30 -15.72
N ALA A 300 -1.20 -10.29 -16.30
CA ALA A 300 -1.65 -11.68 -16.23
C ALA A 300 -1.59 -12.20 -14.79
N PHE A 301 -0.49 -11.95 -14.07
CA PHE A 301 -0.37 -12.31 -12.66
C PHE A 301 -1.51 -11.70 -11.83
N LEU A 302 -1.73 -10.39 -11.95
CA LEU A 302 -2.77 -9.69 -11.19
C LEU A 302 -4.19 -10.18 -11.54
N GLY A 303 -4.48 -10.42 -12.83
CA GLY A 303 -5.77 -10.94 -13.28
C GLY A 303 -6.07 -12.33 -12.71
N TYR A 304 -5.13 -13.25 -12.79
CA TYR A 304 -5.30 -14.60 -12.27
C TYR A 304 -5.21 -14.69 -10.74
N TYR A 305 -4.46 -13.83 -10.09
CA TYR A 305 -4.57 -13.63 -8.64
C TYR A 305 -6.00 -13.21 -8.24
N SER A 306 -6.58 -12.27 -8.97
CA SER A 306 -7.97 -11.83 -8.74
C SER A 306 -8.99 -12.97 -8.93
N LYS A 307 -8.72 -13.89 -9.86
CA LYS A 307 -9.54 -15.08 -10.12
C LYS A 307 -9.37 -16.20 -9.08
N ASN A 308 -8.39 -16.11 -8.18
CA ASN A 308 -7.93 -17.15 -7.23
C ASN A 308 -7.18 -18.32 -7.90
N ASP A 309 -6.62 -18.11 -9.08
CA ASP A 309 -5.79 -19.12 -9.76
C ASP A 309 -4.31 -19.06 -9.37
N ILE A 310 -3.91 -17.99 -8.65
CA ILE A 310 -2.56 -17.79 -8.11
C ILE A 310 -2.68 -17.49 -6.60
N ASN A 311 -1.96 -18.25 -5.78
CA ASN A 311 -1.83 -18.04 -4.35
C ASN A 311 -0.54 -17.29 -4.03
N ILE A 312 -0.56 -16.49 -2.94
CA ILE A 312 0.63 -15.82 -2.41
C ILE A 312 1.07 -16.60 -1.17
N TYR A 313 2.35 -16.96 -1.14
CA TYR A 313 2.97 -17.72 -0.05
C TYR A 313 4.35 -17.17 0.32
N LYS A 314 4.89 -17.56 1.46
CA LYS A 314 6.08 -16.96 2.10
C LYS A 314 7.30 -16.82 1.19
N ASN A 315 7.55 -17.78 0.31
CA ASN A 315 8.73 -17.81 -0.57
C ASN A 315 8.43 -17.37 -2.01
N LEU A 316 7.24 -16.80 -2.26
CA LEU A 316 6.91 -16.22 -3.55
C LEU A 316 7.43 -14.77 -3.60
N TYR A 317 8.30 -14.54 -4.54
CA TYR A 317 8.85 -13.24 -4.90
C TYR A 317 8.39 -12.83 -6.30
N VAL A 318 8.34 -11.54 -6.56
CA VAL A 318 8.00 -11.04 -7.90
C VAL A 318 8.99 -9.99 -8.34
N TRP A 319 9.21 -9.92 -9.66
CA TRP A 319 9.88 -8.77 -10.28
C TRP A 319 8.86 -7.93 -11.07
N PRO A 320 9.06 -6.60 -11.16
CA PRO A 320 8.15 -5.72 -11.87
C PRO A 320 8.24 -5.92 -13.38
N ASP A 321 7.36 -6.73 -13.96
CA ASP A 321 7.26 -7.01 -15.38
C ASP A 321 6.04 -6.31 -16.00
N GLY A 322 6.24 -5.61 -17.11
CA GLY A 322 5.16 -4.97 -17.86
C GLY A 322 4.67 -3.63 -17.29
N MET A 323 3.68 -3.05 -17.97
CA MET A 323 3.14 -1.70 -17.74
C MET A 323 2.43 -1.56 -16.39
N PHE A 324 1.84 -2.64 -15.90
CA PHE A 324 1.06 -2.65 -14.66
C PHE A 324 1.90 -2.63 -13.39
N SER A 325 3.21 -2.83 -13.49
CA SER A 325 4.14 -2.61 -12.37
C SER A 325 4.08 -1.15 -11.87
N LYS A 326 3.81 -0.18 -12.75
CA LYS A 326 3.63 1.23 -12.38
C LYS A 326 2.31 1.49 -11.64
N SER A 327 1.27 0.67 -11.86
CA SER A 327 -0.01 0.81 -11.14
C SER A 327 0.06 0.29 -9.70
N VAL A 328 1.12 -0.45 -9.40
CA VAL A 328 1.35 -1.15 -8.13
C VAL A 328 2.42 -0.45 -7.28
N GLY A 329 3.13 0.56 -7.83
CA GLY A 329 4.14 1.37 -7.13
C GLY A 329 5.10 2.05 -8.11
N ASN A 330 5.94 2.98 -7.63
CA ASN A 330 7.01 3.63 -8.42
C ASN A 330 8.20 2.69 -8.70
N ILE A 331 7.91 1.45 -9.06
CA ILE A 331 8.94 0.43 -9.28
C ILE A 331 9.40 0.50 -10.73
N ILE A 332 10.71 0.45 -10.95
CA ILE A 332 11.30 0.44 -12.29
C ILE A 332 10.93 -0.89 -12.97
N LYS A 333 10.29 -0.81 -14.14
CA LYS A 333 9.95 -1.96 -14.96
C LYS A 333 11.21 -2.72 -15.40
N ILE A 334 11.24 -4.03 -15.19
CA ILE A 334 12.26 -4.94 -15.69
C ILE A 334 11.59 -5.94 -16.63
N PRO A 335 11.72 -5.82 -17.97
CA PRO A 335 11.18 -6.81 -18.90
C PRO A 335 11.78 -8.18 -18.63
N GLY A 336 10.98 -9.26 -18.74
CA GLY A 336 11.45 -10.62 -18.48
C GLY A 336 12.66 -11.04 -19.32
N ARG A 337 12.78 -10.55 -20.58
CA ARG A 337 13.99 -10.73 -21.41
C ARG A 337 15.23 -10.09 -20.81
N THR A 338 15.09 -8.88 -20.23
CA THR A 338 16.17 -8.15 -19.57
C THR A 338 16.58 -8.87 -18.29
N LEU A 339 15.61 -9.32 -17.49
CA LEU A 339 15.87 -10.14 -16.31
C LEU A 339 16.67 -11.38 -16.70
N PHE A 340 16.20 -12.14 -17.70
CA PHE A 340 16.87 -13.38 -18.11
C PHE A 340 18.30 -13.11 -18.59
N ASN A 341 18.53 -12.05 -19.39
CA ASN A 341 19.86 -11.69 -19.88
C ASN A 341 20.82 -11.27 -18.77
N ASN A 342 20.33 -10.71 -17.71
CA ASN A 342 21.11 -10.20 -16.58
C ASN A 342 21.30 -11.22 -15.45
N ILE A 343 20.73 -12.43 -15.54
CA ILE A 343 21.00 -13.50 -14.59
C ILE A 343 22.48 -13.86 -14.60
N GLN A 344 23.11 -13.81 -13.43
CA GLN A 344 24.46 -14.25 -13.15
C GLN A 344 24.41 -15.37 -12.12
N LEU A 345 25.02 -16.51 -12.41
CA LEU A 345 25.03 -17.68 -11.54
C LEU A 345 26.33 -17.78 -10.75
N ASN A 346 26.22 -18.05 -9.46
CA ASN A 346 27.32 -18.54 -8.67
C ASN A 346 27.38 -20.07 -8.79
N TYR A 347 28.34 -20.56 -9.55
CA TYR A 347 28.51 -21.99 -9.88
C TYR A 347 28.82 -22.89 -8.67
N ASN A 348 29.25 -22.31 -7.55
CA ASN A 348 29.40 -23.03 -6.29
C ASN A 348 28.02 -23.36 -5.64
N ILE A 349 26.97 -22.62 -6.01
CA ILE A 349 25.61 -22.76 -5.47
C ILE A 349 24.67 -23.40 -6.49
N ILE A 350 24.81 -23.05 -7.77
CA ILE A 350 23.97 -23.52 -8.87
C ILE A 350 24.86 -24.09 -9.95
N ASN A 351 24.85 -25.40 -10.11
CA ASN A 351 25.67 -26.12 -11.09
C ASN A 351 24.82 -26.80 -12.20
N LYS A 352 23.49 -26.70 -12.11
CA LYS A 352 22.56 -27.31 -13.05
C LYS A 352 21.37 -26.41 -13.32
N ILE A 353 20.90 -26.39 -14.56
CA ILE A 353 19.64 -25.72 -14.93
C ILE A 353 18.64 -26.78 -15.37
N VAL A 354 17.46 -26.74 -14.78
CA VAL A 354 16.32 -27.60 -15.14
C VAL A 354 15.25 -26.73 -15.77
N VAL A 355 14.90 -26.98 -17.04
CA VAL A 355 13.83 -26.26 -17.72
C VAL A 355 12.59 -27.14 -17.80
N ILE A 356 11.49 -26.63 -17.26
CA ILE A 356 10.18 -27.33 -17.25
C ILE A 356 9.21 -26.59 -18.19
N GLY A 357 8.73 -27.31 -19.20
CA GLY A 357 7.83 -26.81 -20.23
C GLY A 357 8.42 -26.92 -21.65
N ASN A 358 7.82 -26.23 -22.60
CA ASN A 358 8.27 -26.32 -24.00
C ASN A 358 9.51 -25.48 -24.24
N LEU A 359 10.51 -26.08 -24.87
CA LEU A 359 11.78 -25.44 -25.18
C LEU A 359 12.27 -25.88 -26.57
N SER A 360 12.47 -24.93 -27.47
CA SER A 360 13.04 -25.20 -28.80
C SER A 360 14.54 -25.49 -28.72
N GLU A 361 15.09 -26.14 -29.74
CA GLU A 361 16.54 -26.38 -29.82
C GLU A 361 17.35 -25.08 -29.82
N ARG A 362 16.84 -24.03 -30.47
CA ARG A 362 17.45 -22.70 -30.45
C ARG A 362 17.56 -22.15 -29.01
N ASN A 363 16.49 -22.26 -28.24
CA ASN A 363 16.47 -21.80 -26.85
C ASN A 363 17.35 -22.67 -25.94
N LYS A 364 17.43 -23.99 -26.17
CA LYS A 364 18.35 -24.88 -25.45
C LYS A 364 19.80 -24.47 -25.68
N ASN A 365 20.18 -24.23 -26.92
CA ASN A 365 21.54 -23.79 -27.27
C ASN A 365 21.85 -22.41 -26.68
N TYR A 366 20.88 -21.50 -26.70
CA TYR A 366 21.01 -20.18 -26.08
C TYR A 366 21.27 -20.27 -24.57
N ILE A 367 20.54 -21.12 -23.83
CA ILE A 367 20.73 -21.32 -22.38
C ILE A 367 22.09 -21.96 -22.12
N LYS A 368 22.47 -23.02 -22.87
CA LYS A 368 23.78 -23.67 -22.72
C LYS A 368 24.92 -22.69 -22.92
N ASN A 369 24.89 -21.90 -23.99
CA ASN A 369 25.92 -20.93 -24.30
C ASN A 369 26.03 -19.82 -23.26
N LYS A 370 24.83 -19.39 -22.71
CA LYS A 370 24.81 -18.32 -21.72
C LYS A 370 25.37 -18.75 -20.37
N PHE A 371 25.01 -19.92 -19.89
CA PHE A 371 25.31 -20.32 -18.51
C PHE A 371 26.45 -21.33 -18.39
N ASN A 372 26.86 -21.95 -19.46
CA ASN A 372 27.92 -22.97 -19.51
C ASN A 372 27.77 -24.05 -18.41
N THR A 373 26.53 -24.52 -18.18
CA THR A 373 26.17 -25.48 -17.14
C THR A 373 25.38 -26.66 -17.72
N ASN A 374 25.24 -27.73 -16.93
CA ASN A 374 24.39 -28.85 -17.28
C ASN A 374 22.92 -28.39 -17.41
N LEU A 375 22.33 -28.68 -18.58
CA LEU A 375 20.96 -28.38 -18.88
C LEU A 375 20.13 -29.66 -18.98
N GLU A 376 19.15 -29.78 -18.10
CA GLU A 376 18.10 -30.79 -18.16
C GLU A 376 16.81 -30.15 -18.68
N HIS A 377 16.09 -30.82 -19.56
CA HIS A 377 14.84 -30.34 -20.10
C HIS A 377 13.72 -31.36 -19.90
N ILE A 378 12.68 -30.93 -19.17
CA ILE A 378 11.47 -31.70 -18.91
C ILE A 378 10.37 -31.12 -19.78
N ASN A 379 10.10 -31.78 -20.91
CA ASN A 379 9.05 -31.36 -21.83
C ASN A 379 7.69 -31.75 -21.25
N LEU A 380 6.74 -30.81 -21.28
CA LEU A 380 5.38 -31.04 -20.77
C LEU A 380 4.36 -31.12 -21.93
N PRO A 381 3.43 -32.05 -21.87
CA PRO A 381 2.35 -32.14 -22.85
C PRO A 381 1.40 -30.94 -22.76
N TYR A 382 0.59 -30.75 -23.79
CA TYR A 382 -0.53 -29.81 -23.70
C TYR A 382 -1.64 -30.38 -22.81
N GLY A 383 -2.13 -29.56 -21.86
CA GLY A 383 -3.17 -29.97 -20.94
C GLY A 383 -3.52 -28.92 -19.90
N ASP A 384 -4.47 -29.23 -19.04
CA ASP A 384 -4.69 -28.45 -17.83
C ASP A 384 -3.57 -28.70 -16.80
N VAL A 385 -3.49 -27.85 -15.78
CA VAL A 385 -2.37 -27.91 -14.84
C VAL A 385 -2.38 -29.20 -14.00
N LYS A 386 -3.57 -29.74 -13.65
CA LYS A 386 -3.68 -30.99 -12.87
C LYS A 386 -3.15 -32.19 -13.65
N TYR A 387 -3.36 -32.19 -14.97
CA TYR A 387 -2.78 -33.20 -15.85
C TYR A 387 -1.26 -33.09 -15.94
N LEU A 388 -0.73 -31.85 -15.99
CA LEU A 388 0.71 -31.61 -16.06
C LEU A 388 1.47 -32.10 -14.83
N TYR A 389 0.85 -32.10 -13.65
CA TYR A 389 1.49 -32.57 -12.41
C TYR A 389 1.99 -34.01 -12.48
N LYS A 390 1.38 -34.86 -13.32
CA LYS A 390 1.79 -36.25 -13.52
C LYS A 390 3.15 -36.41 -14.21
N PHE A 391 3.62 -35.36 -14.89
CA PHE A 391 4.88 -35.37 -15.65
C PHE A 391 5.99 -34.59 -14.94
N LEU A 392 5.70 -34.05 -13.75
CA LEU A 392 6.70 -33.34 -12.97
C LEU A 392 7.57 -34.32 -12.18
N PRO A 393 8.87 -34.06 -12.02
CA PRO A 393 9.77 -34.93 -11.29
C PRO A 393 9.45 -34.90 -9.79
N GLU A 394 9.62 -36.03 -9.14
CA GLU A 394 9.48 -36.14 -7.69
C GLU A 394 10.69 -35.58 -6.93
N LYS A 395 11.85 -35.57 -7.56
CA LYS A 395 13.12 -35.04 -7.02
C LYS A 395 13.87 -34.24 -8.07
N ILE A 396 14.49 -33.17 -7.66
CA ILE A 396 15.42 -32.35 -8.43
C ILE A 396 16.61 -32.07 -7.55
N ASP A 397 17.83 -32.06 -8.12
CA ASP A 397 19.05 -31.80 -7.39
C ASP A 397 19.01 -30.44 -6.70
N ASP A 398 19.43 -30.36 -5.44
CA ASP A 398 19.35 -29.16 -4.60
C ASP A 398 20.09 -27.94 -5.17
N ASN A 399 21.17 -28.19 -5.94
CA ASN A 399 21.97 -27.15 -6.59
C ASN A 399 21.44 -26.78 -8.00
N SER A 400 20.17 -27.01 -8.26
CA SER A 400 19.52 -26.69 -9.54
C SER A 400 18.76 -25.37 -9.50
N LEU A 401 18.88 -24.62 -10.61
CA LEU A 401 17.94 -23.52 -10.90
C LEU A 401 16.85 -24.03 -11.84
N ILE A 402 15.61 -23.96 -11.40
CA ILE A 402 14.45 -24.42 -12.17
C ILE A 402 13.84 -23.25 -12.93
N LEU A 403 13.75 -23.34 -14.24
CA LEU A 403 13.13 -22.35 -15.11
C LEU A 403 11.81 -22.92 -15.67
N ILE A 404 10.67 -22.27 -15.38
CA ILE A 404 9.36 -22.69 -15.88
C ILE A 404 8.96 -21.81 -17.06
N THR A 405 8.76 -22.42 -18.24
CA THR A 405 8.45 -21.73 -19.50
C THR A 405 6.97 -21.77 -19.87
N LEU A 406 6.11 -22.17 -18.95
CA LEU A 406 4.67 -22.19 -19.14
C LEU A 406 4.05 -20.77 -19.10
N PRO A 407 2.90 -20.57 -19.71
CA PRO A 407 2.18 -19.31 -19.58
C PRO A 407 1.52 -19.16 -18.20
N THR A 408 1.46 -17.94 -17.66
CA THR A 408 0.64 -17.59 -16.47
C THR A 408 -0.84 -17.96 -16.71
N PRO A 409 -1.58 -18.61 -15.78
CA PRO A 409 -1.17 -18.93 -14.39
C PRO A 409 -0.51 -20.30 -14.23
N LYS A 410 -0.35 -21.09 -15.29
CA LYS A 410 0.14 -22.47 -15.19
C LYS A 410 1.53 -22.57 -14.60
N GLN A 411 2.42 -21.61 -14.91
CA GLN A 411 3.79 -21.60 -14.37
C GLN A 411 3.78 -21.40 -12.84
N GLU A 412 2.96 -20.50 -12.32
CA GLU A 412 2.83 -20.24 -10.90
C GLU A 412 2.21 -21.44 -10.15
N GLN A 413 1.20 -22.10 -10.76
CA GLN A 413 0.58 -23.30 -10.21
C GLN A 413 1.53 -24.50 -10.20
N VAL A 414 2.33 -24.68 -11.26
CA VAL A 414 3.38 -25.71 -11.31
C VAL A 414 4.47 -25.41 -10.28
N ALA A 415 4.88 -24.14 -10.13
CA ALA A 415 5.83 -23.76 -9.11
C ALA A 415 5.32 -24.04 -7.69
N GLU A 416 4.06 -23.72 -7.39
CA GLU A 416 3.41 -24.02 -6.10
C GLU A 416 3.37 -25.54 -5.83
N PHE A 417 3.06 -26.35 -6.85
CA PHE A 417 3.09 -27.80 -6.73
C PHE A 417 4.51 -28.32 -6.42
N LEU A 418 5.54 -27.81 -7.11
CA LEU A 418 6.93 -28.22 -6.86
C LEU A 418 7.38 -27.81 -5.45
N VAL A 419 6.99 -26.62 -4.97
CA VAL A 419 7.23 -26.17 -3.59
C VAL A 419 6.66 -27.14 -2.55
N SER A 420 5.52 -27.76 -2.84
CA SER A 420 4.90 -28.76 -1.95
C SER A 420 5.63 -30.12 -1.92
N LYS A 421 6.50 -30.40 -2.89
CA LYS A 421 7.20 -31.66 -3.08
C LYS A 421 8.69 -31.60 -2.77
N LEU A 422 9.35 -30.48 -3.09
CA LEU A 422 10.80 -30.30 -2.96
C LEU A 422 11.15 -29.68 -1.60
N GLN A 423 12.21 -30.19 -0.96
CA GLN A 423 12.75 -29.59 0.27
C GLN A 423 13.56 -28.32 -0.03
N ASN A 424 14.37 -28.37 -1.10
CA ASN A 424 15.16 -27.25 -1.57
C ASN A 424 14.74 -26.91 -3.00
N TYR A 425 14.50 -25.62 -3.27
CA TYR A 425 14.06 -25.17 -4.58
C TYR A 425 14.47 -23.72 -4.87
N LYS A 426 14.88 -23.49 -6.11
CA LYS A 426 15.16 -22.17 -6.70
C LYS A 426 14.43 -22.12 -8.03
N ILE A 427 13.26 -21.48 -8.06
CA ILE A 427 12.33 -21.53 -9.20
C ILE A 427 12.13 -20.12 -9.78
N ILE A 428 12.25 -19.99 -11.10
CA ILE A 428 11.89 -18.76 -11.84
C ILE A 428 10.81 -19.08 -12.86
N CYS A 429 9.67 -18.43 -12.73
CA CYS A 429 8.52 -18.49 -13.65
C CYS A 429 8.74 -17.50 -14.81
N ILE A 430 9.45 -17.94 -15.84
CA ILE A 430 10.04 -17.06 -16.86
C ILE A 430 9.18 -16.93 -18.13
N GLY A 431 8.18 -17.83 -18.33
CA GLY A 431 7.29 -17.80 -19.50
C GLY A 431 8.04 -17.78 -20.84
N ALA A 432 7.65 -16.86 -21.72
CA ALA A 432 8.25 -16.69 -23.05
C ALA A 432 9.53 -15.82 -23.04
N SER A 433 10.09 -15.45 -21.89
CA SER A 433 11.23 -14.54 -21.83
C SER A 433 12.48 -15.09 -22.49
N ILE A 434 12.66 -16.43 -22.48
CA ILE A 434 13.79 -17.09 -23.15
C ILE A 434 13.68 -16.92 -24.68
N SER A 435 12.49 -17.16 -25.26
CA SER A 435 12.25 -17.00 -26.70
C SER A 435 12.45 -15.55 -27.18
N LEU A 436 12.11 -14.58 -26.32
CA LEU A 436 12.37 -13.16 -26.58
C LEU A 436 13.87 -12.82 -26.46
N ALA A 437 14.57 -13.42 -25.49
CA ALA A 437 16.00 -13.17 -25.27
C ALA A 437 16.88 -13.81 -26.35
N SER A 438 16.52 -15.01 -26.82
CA SER A 438 17.22 -15.72 -27.90
C SER A 438 16.94 -15.13 -29.30
N GLY A 439 15.96 -14.21 -29.42
CA GLY A 439 15.49 -13.67 -30.69
C GLY A 439 14.66 -14.64 -31.52
N GLU A 440 14.14 -15.72 -30.94
CA GLU A 440 13.17 -16.62 -31.58
C GLU A 440 11.82 -15.93 -31.75
N GLU A 441 11.34 -15.20 -30.73
CA GLU A 441 10.19 -14.32 -30.84
C GLU A 441 10.64 -12.86 -31.02
N LYS A 442 9.94 -12.13 -31.93
CA LYS A 442 10.22 -10.71 -32.16
C LYS A 442 9.79 -9.87 -30.94
N PRO A 443 10.67 -9.05 -30.39
CA PRO A 443 10.32 -8.18 -29.27
C PRO A 443 9.32 -7.10 -29.70
N ILE A 444 8.58 -6.58 -28.72
CA ILE A 444 7.70 -5.43 -28.93
C ILE A 444 8.56 -4.21 -29.24
N PRO A 445 8.21 -3.40 -30.26
CA PRO A 445 8.91 -2.16 -30.56
C PRO A 445 8.94 -1.22 -29.35
N THR A 446 10.12 -0.65 -29.05
CA THR A 446 10.36 0.17 -27.86
C THR A 446 9.40 1.37 -27.72
N TYR A 447 8.98 1.96 -28.85
CA TYR A 447 8.02 3.07 -28.82
C TYR A 447 6.63 2.64 -28.32
N LEU A 448 6.14 1.43 -28.68
CA LEU A 448 4.87 0.88 -28.16
C LEU A 448 4.99 0.50 -26.68
N GLU A 449 6.15 0.02 -26.31
CA GLU A 449 6.49 -0.30 -24.91
C GLU A 449 6.50 0.97 -24.04
N ASN A 450 7.10 2.06 -24.53
CA ASN A 450 7.14 3.35 -23.83
C ASN A 450 5.77 4.02 -23.71
N LEU A 451 4.92 3.88 -24.73
CA LEU A 451 3.54 4.38 -24.72
C LEU A 451 2.59 3.52 -23.89
N GLY A 452 3.03 2.33 -23.48
CA GLY A 452 2.21 1.40 -22.68
C GLY A 452 1.10 0.72 -23.47
N ILE A 453 1.18 0.70 -24.80
CA ILE A 453 0.19 0.08 -25.71
C ILE A 453 0.71 -1.22 -26.30
N GLU A 454 1.49 -1.98 -25.54
CA GLU A 454 2.05 -3.29 -25.90
C GLU A 454 0.96 -4.28 -26.39
N PHE A 455 -0.27 -4.15 -25.85
CA PHE A 455 -1.38 -5.00 -26.21
C PHE A 455 -1.79 -4.86 -27.69
N VAL A 456 -1.60 -3.70 -28.29
CA VAL A 456 -1.92 -3.48 -29.72
C VAL A 456 -1.00 -4.30 -30.61
N TRP A 457 0.30 -4.38 -30.27
CA TRP A 457 1.25 -5.23 -30.98
C TRP A 457 0.86 -6.71 -30.87
N ARG A 458 0.45 -7.14 -29.67
CA ARG A 458 0.05 -8.53 -29.41
C ARG A 458 -1.22 -8.91 -30.15
N ILE A 459 -2.21 -8.02 -30.27
CA ILE A 459 -3.43 -8.26 -31.05
C ILE A 459 -3.09 -8.55 -32.53
N LYS A 460 -2.11 -7.83 -33.09
CA LYS A 460 -1.72 -7.99 -34.49
C LYS A 460 -0.86 -9.24 -34.75
N ASN A 461 -0.02 -9.62 -33.81
CA ASN A 461 1.06 -10.61 -34.05
C ASN A 461 0.88 -11.90 -33.26
N ASP A 462 -0.03 -11.97 -32.29
CA ASP A 462 -0.25 -13.16 -31.47
C ASP A 462 -1.35 -14.07 -32.01
N THR A 463 -1.29 -15.34 -31.59
CA THR A 463 -2.31 -16.34 -31.94
C THR A 463 -3.66 -15.99 -31.29
N ARG A 464 -4.77 -16.41 -31.95
CA ARG A 464 -6.15 -16.22 -31.42
C ARG A 464 -6.30 -16.66 -29.96
N ARG A 465 -5.57 -17.72 -29.56
CA ARG A 465 -5.55 -18.22 -28.16
C ARG A 465 -4.89 -17.25 -27.21
N ARG A 466 -3.78 -16.60 -27.58
CA ARG A 466 -3.09 -15.59 -26.75
C ARG A 466 -3.95 -14.34 -26.59
N ILE A 467 -4.63 -13.94 -27.65
CA ILE A 467 -5.56 -12.80 -27.67
C ILE A 467 -6.75 -13.08 -26.72
N LYS A 468 -7.37 -14.26 -26.79
CA LYS A 468 -8.47 -14.65 -25.89
C LYS A 468 -8.03 -14.57 -24.42
N ARG A 469 -6.85 -15.09 -24.11
CA ARG A 469 -6.28 -15.04 -22.76
C ARG A 469 -6.01 -13.60 -22.30
N LEU A 470 -5.59 -12.72 -23.20
CA LEU A 470 -5.37 -11.30 -22.88
C LEU A 470 -6.68 -10.63 -22.44
N PHE A 471 -7.77 -10.83 -23.18
CA PHE A 471 -9.09 -10.31 -22.81
C PHE A 471 -9.61 -10.90 -21.50
N GLU A 472 -9.44 -12.21 -21.28
CA GLU A 472 -9.78 -12.88 -20.02
C GLU A 472 -9.03 -12.24 -18.83
N THR A 473 -7.74 -11.99 -19.01
CA THR A 473 -6.89 -11.36 -17.99
C THR A 473 -7.33 -9.94 -17.66
N PHE A 474 -7.65 -9.13 -18.67
CA PHE A 474 -8.21 -7.80 -18.48
C PHE A 474 -9.52 -7.83 -17.69
N TYR A 475 -10.43 -8.74 -18.08
CA TYR A 475 -11.71 -8.89 -17.39
C TYR A 475 -11.53 -9.20 -15.91
N TYR A 476 -10.70 -10.17 -15.54
CA TYR A 476 -10.47 -10.53 -14.15
C TYR A 476 -9.71 -9.44 -13.38
N TYR A 477 -8.77 -8.76 -14.02
CA TYR A 477 -8.09 -7.62 -13.42
C TYR A 477 -9.07 -6.49 -13.05
N PHE A 478 -9.92 -6.07 -14.00
CA PHE A 478 -10.90 -5.02 -13.73
C PHE A 478 -11.96 -5.48 -12.72
N LYS A 479 -12.43 -6.72 -12.82
CA LYS A 479 -13.34 -7.31 -11.82
C LYS A 479 -12.71 -7.29 -10.42
N GLY A 480 -11.44 -7.67 -10.30
CA GLY A 480 -10.69 -7.61 -9.04
C GLY A 480 -10.54 -6.20 -8.50
N LYS A 481 -10.33 -5.23 -9.38
CA LYS A 481 -10.25 -3.81 -9.01
C LYS A 481 -11.60 -3.28 -8.48
N ILE A 482 -12.70 -3.62 -9.15
CA ILE A 482 -14.07 -3.25 -8.73
C ILE A 482 -14.40 -3.92 -7.39
N ASN A 483 -14.09 -5.20 -7.22
CA ASN A 483 -14.37 -5.98 -6.01
C ASN A 483 -13.34 -5.76 -4.90
N ASN A 484 -12.47 -4.76 -5.02
CA ASN A 484 -11.43 -4.42 -4.04
C ASN A 484 -10.45 -5.55 -3.68
N LYS A 485 -10.31 -6.59 -4.55
CA LYS A 485 -9.48 -7.76 -4.27
C LYS A 485 -7.99 -7.44 -4.05
N PHE A 486 -7.53 -6.31 -4.59
CA PHE A 486 -6.15 -5.82 -4.41
C PHE A 486 -5.96 -4.97 -3.16
N LYS A 487 -7.03 -4.71 -2.37
CA LYS A 487 -6.90 -3.91 -1.13
C LYS A 487 -6.00 -4.59 -0.10
N ASN A 488 -6.01 -5.93 -0.06
CA ASN A 488 -5.24 -6.72 0.89
C ASN A 488 -3.87 -7.14 0.34
N LEU A 489 -3.49 -6.67 -0.85
CA LEU A 489 -2.19 -6.94 -1.46
C LEU A 489 -1.20 -5.88 -0.99
N TYR A 490 -0.23 -6.26 -0.18
CA TYR A 490 0.87 -5.41 0.26
C TYR A 490 2.14 -5.74 -0.51
N LEU A 491 2.77 -4.73 -1.10
CA LEU A 491 4.06 -4.89 -1.77
C LEU A 491 5.19 -4.49 -0.83
N LYS A 492 6.05 -5.45 -0.53
CA LYS A 492 7.28 -5.24 0.21
C LYS A 492 8.45 -5.27 -0.75
N GLU A 493 9.15 -4.16 -0.90
CA GLU A 493 10.42 -4.14 -1.63
C GLU A 493 11.49 -4.84 -0.80
N ILE A 494 12.23 -5.76 -1.45
CA ILE A 494 13.38 -6.47 -0.89
C ILE A 494 14.60 -6.01 -1.68
N GLU A 495 15.60 -5.52 -0.95
CA GLU A 495 16.90 -5.11 -1.49
C GLU A 495 17.72 -6.32 -1.89
#